data_345f5c08d8c345677abdc4b46ab2cf9e
#
_entry.id   345f5c08d8c345677abdc4b46ab2cf9e
#
_cell.length_a   1.000
_cell.length_b   1.000
_cell.length_c   1.000
_cell.angle_alpha   90.00
_cell.angle_beta   90.00
_cell.angle_gamma   90.00
#
_symmetry.space_group_name_H-M   'P 1'
#
loop_
_entity.id
_entity.type
_entity.pdbx_description
1 polymer ?
#
loop_
_entity_poly.entity_id
_entity_poly.type
_entity_poly.pdbx_seq_one_letter_code
_entity_poly.pdbx_strand_id
1 'polypeptide(L)'
;LVAYAQVLPDVKVENTRGEIISTKTLVDGKPFILSFWGVTCKPCITELNTLNELLEEWREEVDFNIVAVSIDDSRFTARARSMAKGFGWDFICLFDKNQNLKRVMNVSLTPQTYIVDGNGKIVYSHSGYTPGSELELLEKLKELQKK
;
A
#
# COMPACT_ATOMS: atom_id res chain seq x y z
N LEU A 1 -18.83 15.63 14.56
CA LEU A 1 -17.75 14.68 14.60
C LEU A 1 -16.53 15.23 13.87
N VAL A 2 -15.40 15.24 14.53
CA VAL A 2 -14.17 15.74 13.94
C VAL A 2 -13.42 14.59 13.29
N ALA A 3 -13.15 14.69 11.98
CA ALA A 3 -12.29 13.75 11.31
C ALA A 3 -10.85 14.10 11.63
N TYR A 4 -10.12 13.22 12.24
CA TYR A 4 -8.71 13.43 12.51
C TYR A 4 -7.88 13.00 11.32
N ALA A 5 -6.87 13.80 11.03
CA ALA A 5 -5.83 13.37 10.13
C ALA A 5 -5.01 12.30 10.85
N GLN A 6 -5.08 11.09 10.37
CA GLN A 6 -4.28 10.01 10.92
C GLN A 6 -2.88 10.08 10.34
N VAL A 7 -1.91 9.74 11.15
CA VAL A 7 -0.52 9.65 10.73
C VAL A 7 -0.17 8.17 10.58
N LEU A 8 0.64 7.85 9.58
CA LEU A 8 1.11 6.49 9.37
C LEU A 8 1.80 6.00 10.66
N PRO A 9 1.35 4.88 11.25
CA PRO A 9 1.99 4.35 12.44
C PRO A 9 3.43 3.90 12.16
N ASP A 10 4.31 4.11 13.14
CA ASP A 10 5.70 3.68 13.05
C ASP A 10 5.81 2.27 13.63
N VAL A 11 5.88 1.27 12.75
CA VAL A 11 6.04 -0.13 13.14
C VAL A 11 7.10 -0.80 12.27
N LYS A 12 7.56 -1.95 12.72
CA LYS A 12 8.57 -2.74 12.02
C LYS A 12 7.91 -3.76 11.10
N VAL A 13 8.40 -3.84 9.87
CA VAL A 13 7.94 -4.81 8.86
C VAL A 13 9.15 -5.33 8.12
N GLU A 14 8.99 -6.41 7.34
CA GLU A 14 10.07 -6.95 6.52
C GLU A 14 9.98 -6.45 5.09
N ASN A 15 11.14 -6.22 4.49
CA ASN A 15 11.22 -5.91 3.06
C ASN A 15 11.39 -7.19 2.23
N THR A 16 11.61 -7.07 0.92
CA THR A 16 11.75 -8.21 0.02
C THR A 16 12.98 -9.07 0.29
N ARG A 17 13.97 -8.52 0.98
CA ARG A 17 15.20 -9.24 1.34
C ARG A 17 15.14 -9.84 2.74
N GLY A 18 13.98 -9.74 3.40
CA GLY A 18 13.83 -10.22 4.76
C GLY A 18 14.42 -9.30 5.83
N GLU A 19 14.85 -8.11 5.44
CA GLU A 19 15.38 -7.13 6.38
C GLU A 19 14.23 -6.41 7.08
N ILE A 20 14.41 -6.12 8.35
CA ILE A 20 13.41 -5.40 9.14
C ILE A 20 13.62 -3.91 8.95
N ILE A 21 12.55 -3.22 8.55
CA ILE A 21 12.57 -1.76 8.38
C ILE A 21 11.45 -1.12 9.18
N SER A 22 11.60 0.15 9.49
CA SER A 22 10.53 0.96 10.08
C SER A 22 9.67 1.55 8.97
N THR A 23 8.34 1.52 9.14
CA THR A 23 7.42 2.16 8.20
C THR A 23 7.67 3.65 8.07
N LYS A 24 8.30 4.27 9.08
CA LYS A 24 8.67 5.68 9.04
C LYS A 24 9.57 6.00 7.84
N THR A 25 10.38 5.03 7.40
CA THR A 25 11.28 5.22 6.26
C THR A 25 10.55 5.37 4.93
N LEU A 26 9.25 5.08 4.89
CA LEU A 26 8.43 5.24 3.69
C LEU A 26 8.08 6.71 3.43
N VAL A 27 8.16 7.54 4.46
CA VAL A 27 7.81 8.96 4.36
C VAL A 27 9.03 9.71 3.83
N ASP A 28 8.96 10.16 2.58
CA ASP A 28 10.12 10.76 1.90
C ASP A 28 9.79 12.05 1.14
N GLY A 29 8.68 12.68 1.48
CA GLY A 29 8.24 13.91 0.82
C GLY A 29 7.33 13.69 -0.37
N LYS A 30 7.16 12.44 -0.80
CA LYS A 30 6.26 12.08 -1.91
C LYS A 30 5.06 11.33 -1.36
N PRO A 31 3.87 11.53 -1.94
CA PRO A 31 2.73 10.70 -1.58
C PRO A 31 2.92 9.27 -2.06
N PHE A 32 2.23 8.35 -1.40
CA PHE A 32 2.23 6.96 -1.85
C PHE A 32 0.88 6.30 -1.60
N ILE A 33 0.59 5.29 -2.42
CA ILE A 33 -0.55 4.41 -2.24
C ILE A 33 -0.08 3.29 -1.32
N LEU A 34 -0.80 3.05 -0.24
CA LEU A 34 -0.52 1.98 0.70
C LEU A 34 -1.65 0.96 0.59
N SER A 35 -1.35 -0.23 0.08
CA SER A 35 -2.36 -1.26 -0.15
C SER A 35 -2.05 -2.52 0.64
N PHE A 36 -3.01 -2.97 1.44
CA PHE A 36 -2.90 -4.23 2.19
C PHE A 36 -3.51 -5.36 1.37
N TRP A 37 -2.79 -6.48 1.30
CA TRP A 37 -3.21 -7.62 0.51
C TRP A 37 -2.86 -8.93 1.24
N GLY A 38 -3.35 -10.05 0.73
CA GLY A 38 -3.03 -11.37 1.22
C GLY A 38 -2.98 -12.39 0.09
N VAL A 39 -2.29 -13.51 0.34
CA VAL A 39 -2.05 -14.52 -0.70
C VAL A 39 -3.34 -15.16 -1.23
N THR A 40 -4.42 -15.14 -0.45
CA THR A 40 -5.71 -15.69 -0.87
C THR A 40 -6.70 -14.62 -1.31
N CYS A 41 -6.28 -13.37 -1.36
CA CYS A 41 -7.18 -12.26 -1.69
C CYS A 41 -7.11 -11.93 -3.19
N LYS A 42 -8.00 -12.51 -3.97
CA LYS A 42 -8.04 -12.28 -5.42
C LYS A 42 -8.26 -10.83 -5.82
N PRO A 43 -9.23 -10.09 -5.24
CA PRO A 43 -9.40 -8.69 -5.60
C PRO A 43 -8.20 -7.82 -5.23
N CYS A 44 -7.45 -8.17 -4.19
CA CYS A 44 -6.21 -7.49 -3.85
C CYS A 44 -5.19 -7.61 -4.97
N ILE A 45 -5.02 -8.84 -5.44
CA ILE A 45 -4.04 -9.16 -6.50
C ILE A 45 -4.45 -8.47 -7.80
N THR A 46 -5.74 -8.47 -8.11
CA THR A 46 -6.26 -7.78 -9.30
C THR A 46 -5.97 -6.29 -9.24
N GLU A 47 -6.22 -5.66 -8.10
CA GLU A 47 -5.94 -4.24 -7.90
C GLU A 47 -4.45 -3.94 -8.08
N LEU A 48 -3.59 -4.71 -7.42
CA LEU A 48 -2.15 -4.49 -7.48
C LEU A 48 -1.57 -4.74 -8.87
N ASN A 49 -2.07 -5.74 -9.57
CA ASN A 49 -1.66 -5.98 -10.96
C ASN A 49 -2.09 -4.81 -11.86
N THR A 50 -3.30 -4.28 -11.67
CA THR A 50 -3.79 -3.13 -12.41
C THR A 50 -2.92 -1.91 -12.14
N LEU A 51 -2.61 -1.65 -10.87
CA LEU A 51 -1.74 -0.54 -10.49
C LEU A 51 -0.35 -0.69 -11.08
N ASN A 52 0.17 -1.91 -11.14
CA ASN A 52 1.49 -2.15 -11.71
C ASN A 52 1.50 -1.85 -13.21
N GLU A 53 0.44 -2.20 -13.92
CA GLU A 53 0.29 -1.89 -15.34
C GLU A 53 0.21 -0.39 -15.61
N LEU A 54 -0.44 0.35 -14.71
CA LEU A 54 -0.66 1.79 -14.86
C LEU A 54 0.47 2.65 -14.30
N LEU A 55 1.41 2.05 -13.60
CA LEU A 55 2.43 2.77 -12.83
C LEU A 55 3.23 3.77 -13.65
N GLU A 56 3.76 3.34 -14.80
CA GLU A 56 4.57 4.21 -15.64
C GLU A 56 3.76 5.38 -16.20
N GLU A 57 2.54 5.10 -16.68
CA GLU A 57 1.65 6.11 -17.21
C GLU A 57 1.30 7.15 -16.14
N TRP A 58 0.94 6.69 -14.94
CA TRP A 58 0.57 7.60 -13.85
C TRP A 58 1.76 8.44 -13.39
N ARG A 59 2.98 7.88 -13.41
CA ARG A 59 4.18 8.61 -13.02
C ARG A 59 4.53 9.76 -13.97
N GLU A 60 4.01 9.74 -15.18
CA GLU A 60 4.15 10.87 -16.10
C GLU A 60 3.34 12.07 -15.61
N GLU A 61 2.27 11.83 -14.84
CA GLU A 61 1.38 12.87 -14.36
C GLU A 61 1.62 13.26 -12.90
N VAL A 62 2.05 12.31 -12.06
CA VAL A 62 2.20 12.51 -10.61
C VAL A 62 3.47 11.80 -10.14
N ASP A 63 4.21 12.46 -9.26
CA ASP A 63 5.37 11.86 -8.62
C ASP A 63 4.89 11.16 -7.33
N PHE A 64 4.86 9.83 -7.35
CA PHE A 64 4.34 9.03 -6.24
C PHE A 64 4.96 7.64 -6.21
N ASN A 65 4.75 6.95 -5.09
CA ASN A 65 5.14 5.55 -4.94
C ASN A 65 3.93 4.68 -4.64
N ILE A 66 4.09 3.37 -4.79
CA ILE A 66 3.13 2.38 -4.33
C ILE A 66 3.84 1.48 -3.33
N VAL A 67 3.17 1.20 -2.22
CA VAL A 67 3.66 0.31 -1.18
C VAL A 67 2.59 -0.75 -0.94
N ALA A 68 2.89 -1.99 -1.28
CA ALA A 68 2.00 -3.12 -1.03
C ALA A 68 2.47 -3.85 0.22
N VAL A 69 1.58 -4.06 1.18
CA VAL A 69 1.90 -4.72 2.45
C VAL A 69 1.09 -6.00 2.57
N SER A 70 1.79 -7.14 2.59
CA SER A 70 1.14 -8.43 2.84
C SER A 70 0.75 -8.53 4.32
N ILE A 71 -0.48 -8.92 4.58
CA ILE A 71 -0.97 -9.15 5.95
C ILE A 71 -0.78 -10.61 6.38
N ASP A 72 -0.15 -11.41 5.53
CA ASP A 72 0.06 -12.83 5.82
C ASP A 72 0.99 -12.99 7.01
N ASP A 73 0.65 -13.91 7.91
CA ASP A 73 1.48 -14.17 9.08
C ASP A 73 2.72 -15.00 8.71
N SER A 74 3.49 -15.41 9.71
CA SER A 74 4.75 -16.11 9.51
C SER A 74 4.61 -17.41 8.71
N ARG A 75 3.42 -18.03 8.71
CA ARG A 75 3.21 -19.30 7.98
C ARG A 75 3.18 -19.07 6.46
N PHE A 76 2.78 -17.90 6.02
CA PHE A 76 2.55 -17.61 4.60
C PHE A 76 3.43 -16.48 4.06
N THR A 77 4.30 -15.90 4.86
CA THR A 77 5.15 -14.79 4.42
C THR A 77 6.05 -15.16 3.25
N ALA A 78 6.64 -16.37 3.27
CA ALA A 78 7.49 -16.82 2.17
C ALA A 78 6.69 -16.95 0.87
N ARG A 79 5.45 -17.44 0.97
CA ARG A 79 4.55 -17.54 -0.18
C ARG A 79 4.20 -16.17 -0.73
N ALA A 80 3.89 -15.21 0.15
CA ALA A 80 3.59 -13.84 -0.24
C ALA A 80 4.78 -13.21 -0.98
N ARG A 81 5.98 -13.43 -0.48
CA ARG A 81 7.22 -12.93 -1.09
C ARG A 81 7.41 -13.50 -2.49
N SER A 82 7.20 -14.81 -2.64
CA SER A 82 7.29 -15.48 -3.94
C SER A 82 6.24 -14.97 -4.93
N MET A 83 5.02 -14.74 -4.45
CA MET A 83 3.93 -14.25 -5.29
C MET A 83 4.23 -12.84 -5.80
N ALA A 84 4.67 -11.94 -4.92
CA ALA A 84 5.00 -10.57 -5.30
C ALA A 84 6.09 -10.56 -6.38
N LYS A 85 7.10 -11.41 -6.22
CA LYS A 85 8.16 -11.55 -7.20
C LYS A 85 7.63 -12.13 -8.52
N GLY A 86 6.80 -13.16 -8.42
CA GLY A 86 6.24 -13.82 -9.60
C GLY A 86 5.33 -12.92 -10.44
N PHE A 87 4.59 -12.01 -9.79
CA PHE A 87 3.77 -11.04 -10.50
C PHE A 87 4.60 -9.92 -11.13
N GLY A 88 5.87 -9.77 -10.74
CA GLY A 88 6.74 -8.75 -11.30
C GLY A 88 6.35 -7.34 -10.90
N TRP A 89 5.84 -7.16 -9.68
CA TRP A 89 5.47 -5.84 -9.19
C TRP A 89 6.69 -4.93 -9.05
N ASP A 90 6.64 -3.78 -9.71
CA ASP A 90 7.75 -2.80 -9.75
C ASP A 90 7.61 -1.71 -8.69
N PHE A 91 6.94 -2.01 -7.60
CA PHE A 91 6.77 -1.09 -6.49
C PHE A 91 7.26 -1.72 -5.19
N ILE A 92 7.20 -0.94 -4.12
CA ILE A 92 7.70 -1.38 -2.81
C ILE A 92 6.77 -2.48 -2.27
N CYS A 93 7.34 -3.63 -1.93
CA CYS A 93 6.60 -4.74 -1.32
C CYS A 93 7.15 -4.99 0.07
N LEU A 94 6.25 -4.96 1.07
CA LEU A 94 6.59 -5.19 2.46
C LEU A 94 5.73 -6.33 3.01
N PHE A 95 6.18 -6.91 4.10
CA PHE A 95 5.55 -8.09 4.68
C PHE A 95 5.37 -7.87 6.18
N ASP A 96 4.11 -7.79 6.59
CA ASP A 96 3.71 -7.52 7.98
C ASP A 96 3.56 -8.85 8.73
N LYS A 97 4.64 -9.60 8.79
CA LYS A 97 4.71 -10.97 9.30
C LYS A 97 4.05 -11.16 10.67
N ASN A 98 4.22 -10.19 11.56
CA ASN A 98 3.65 -10.22 12.90
C ASN A 98 2.28 -9.52 12.96
N GLN A 99 1.78 -9.03 11.84
CA GLN A 99 0.51 -8.33 11.71
C GLN A 99 0.38 -7.09 12.61
N ASN A 100 1.51 -6.47 12.95
CA ASN A 100 1.53 -5.28 13.79
C ASN A 100 0.93 -4.07 13.08
N LEU A 101 1.30 -3.85 11.82
CA LEU A 101 0.75 -2.73 11.05
C LEU A 101 -0.74 -2.92 10.81
N LYS A 102 -1.13 -4.15 10.45
CA LYS A 102 -2.53 -4.52 10.28
C LYS A 102 -3.35 -4.17 11.53
N ARG A 103 -2.86 -4.54 12.70
CA ARG A 103 -3.57 -4.30 13.96
C ARG A 103 -3.66 -2.82 14.29
N VAL A 104 -2.55 -2.10 14.19
CA VAL A 104 -2.50 -0.69 14.56
C VAL A 104 -3.38 0.16 13.64
N MET A 105 -3.48 -0.23 12.37
CA MET A 105 -4.34 0.47 11.40
C MET A 105 -5.76 -0.08 11.35
N ASN A 106 -6.10 -1.05 12.19
CA ASN A 106 -7.42 -1.68 12.24
C ASN A 106 -7.88 -2.23 10.89
N VAL A 107 -6.98 -2.83 10.14
CA VAL A 107 -7.31 -3.46 8.87
C VAL A 107 -7.99 -4.79 9.15
N SER A 108 -9.27 -4.93 8.81
CA SER A 108 -10.03 -6.17 9.02
C SER A 108 -10.29 -6.92 7.72
N LEU A 109 -10.55 -6.20 6.64
CA LEU A 109 -10.80 -6.79 5.33
C LEU A 109 -9.80 -6.28 4.31
N THR A 110 -9.47 -7.10 3.32
CA THR A 110 -8.59 -6.72 2.21
C THR A 110 -9.34 -6.85 0.89
N PRO A 111 -9.02 -6.05 -0.12
CA PRO A 111 -8.00 -5.02 -0.08
C PRO A 111 -8.45 -3.82 0.76
N GLN A 112 -7.51 -3.25 1.47
CA GLN A 112 -7.68 -1.97 2.16
C GLN A 112 -6.59 -1.05 1.62
N THR A 113 -7.00 0.07 1.05
CA THR A 113 -6.09 0.97 0.33
C THR A 113 -6.16 2.37 0.93
N TYR A 114 -4.99 2.95 1.13
CA TYR A 114 -4.84 4.31 1.66
C TYR A 114 -3.98 5.14 0.71
N ILE A 115 -4.14 6.45 0.78
CA ILE A 115 -3.14 7.36 0.25
C ILE A 115 -2.54 8.10 1.44
N VAL A 116 -1.21 8.11 1.48
CA VAL A 116 -0.43 8.78 2.52
C VAL A 116 0.29 9.93 1.83
N ASP A 117 0.19 11.15 2.38
CA ASP A 117 0.85 12.31 1.78
C ASP A 117 2.35 12.31 2.09
N GLY A 118 3.06 13.29 1.54
CA GLY A 118 4.51 13.38 1.68
C GLY A 118 5.00 13.59 3.11
N ASN A 119 4.10 13.93 4.03
CA ASN A 119 4.41 14.13 5.44
C ASN A 119 4.00 12.95 6.31
N GLY A 120 3.47 11.88 5.72
CA GLY A 120 3.06 10.70 6.46
C GLY A 120 1.61 10.74 6.94
N LYS A 121 0.83 11.68 6.46
CA LYS A 121 -0.57 11.82 6.85
C LYS A 121 -1.46 11.01 5.92
N ILE A 122 -2.38 10.23 6.49
CA ILE A 122 -3.34 9.44 5.73
C ILE A 122 -4.47 10.38 5.28
N VAL A 123 -4.61 10.55 3.97
CA VAL A 123 -5.56 11.52 3.39
C VAL A 123 -6.71 10.86 2.63
N TYR A 124 -6.64 9.54 2.43
CA TYR A 124 -7.67 8.81 1.68
C TYR A 124 -7.69 7.35 2.13
N SER A 125 -8.87 6.77 2.17
CA SER A 125 -9.06 5.36 2.56
C SER A 125 -10.18 4.75 1.72
N HIS A 126 -9.98 3.53 1.26
CA HIS A 126 -10.96 2.79 0.48
C HIS A 126 -10.86 1.30 0.78
N SER A 127 -11.99 0.65 1.00
CA SER A 127 -12.07 -0.79 1.25
C SER A 127 -12.67 -1.49 0.03
N GLY A 128 -12.11 -2.64 -0.31
CA GLY A 128 -12.55 -3.43 -1.47
C GLY A 128 -11.98 -2.89 -2.78
N TYR A 129 -12.25 -3.62 -3.85
CA TYR A 129 -11.82 -3.22 -5.19
C TYR A 129 -12.83 -3.69 -6.23
N THR A 130 -13.24 -2.78 -7.08
CA THR A 130 -13.99 -3.09 -8.30
C THR A 130 -13.23 -2.46 -9.46
N PRO A 131 -13.20 -3.11 -10.64
CA PRO A 131 -12.51 -2.56 -11.80
C PRO A 131 -12.96 -1.13 -12.09
N GLY A 132 -12.00 -0.23 -12.23
CA GLY A 132 -12.24 1.20 -12.42
C GLY A 132 -12.10 2.04 -11.16
N SER A 133 -12.20 1.43 -9.98
CA SER A 133 -12.07 2.20 -8.72
C SER A 133 -10.66 2.73 -8.50
N GLU A 134 -9.66 2.18 -9.20
CA GLU A 134 -8.28 2.69 -9.12
C GLU A 134 -8.18 4.13 -9.62
N LEU A 135 -9.12 4.59 -10.45
CA LEU A 135 -9.10 5.96 -10.97
C LEU A 135 -9.29 7.02 -9.87
N GLU A 136 -9.97 6.66 -8.79
CA GLU A 136 -10.09 7.56 -7.62
C GLU A 136 -8.74 7.82 -6.98
N LEU A 137 -7.87 6.82 -6.99
CA LEU A 137 -6.52 6.97 -6.44
C LEU A 137 -5.73 8.00 -7.23
N LEU A 138 -5.81 7.93 -8.55
CA LEU A 138 -5.12 8.90 -9.41
C LEU A 138 -5.65 10.32 -9.17
N GLU A 139 -6.98 10.47 -9.07
CA GLU A 139 -7.59 11.77 -8.79
C GLU A 139 -7.08 12.37 -7.47
N LYS A 140 -7.02 11.56 -6.43
CA LYS A 140 -6.53 12.00 -5.12
C LYS A 140 -5.05 12.38 -5.16
N LEU A 141 -4.24 11.61 -5.86
CA LEU A 141 -2.83 11.92 -6.03
C LEU A 141 -2.64 13.26 -6.75
N LYS A 142 -3.44 13.50 -7.77
CA LYS A 142 -3.39 14.77 -8.52
C LYS A 142 -3.81 15.95 -7.63
N GLU A 143 -4.81 15.76 -6.77
CA GLU A 143 -5.23 16.81 -5.82
C GLU A 143 -4.09 17.20 -4.89
N LEU A 144 -3.33 16.21 -4.40
CA LEU A 144 -2.19 16.47 -3.52
C LEU A 144 -1.09 17.25 -4.22
N GLN A 145 -0.91 17.01 -5.50
CA GLN A 145 0.13 17.68 -6.29
C GLN A 145 -0.17 19.17 -6.50
N LYS A 146 -1.44 19.55 -6.47
CA LYS A 146 -1.86 20.95 -6.69
C LYS A 146 -1.64 21.84 -5.46
N LYS A 147 -1.32 21.28 -4.33
CA LYS A 147 -1.16 22.04 -3.07
C LYS A 147 0.26 22.57 -2.87
#